data_fc1c85f7b71153000cf947190d24a88d
#
_entry.id   fc1c85f7b71153000cf947190d24a88d
#
_cell.length_a   1.000
_cell.length_b   1.000
_cell.length_c   1.000
_cell.angle_alpha   90.00
_cell.angle_beta   90.00
_cell.angle_gamma   90.00
#
_symmetry.space_group_name_H-M   'P 1'
#
loop_
_entity.id
_entity.type
_entity.pdbx_description
1 polymer ?
#
loop_
_entity_poly.entity_id
_entity_poly.type
_entity_poly.pdbx_seq_one_letter_code
_entity_poly.pdbx_strand_id
1 'polypeptide(L)'
;MDKNRDPGIALAETLRAHVADESKRRPVEVPEPQVKPAPAPAAPAAPATQTSPAAPKAGKRKFVLFGFLALLALAAASYGVYYVLVGRFYISTDDAYVRANNTMLGARVSGHIAAIVPGDNSLVHAGEVIIRIDDGDYKIAVDAARTRIATQEATIARIGRQITAQESAVEQAQANLASADAGLKRAGLDYDRQQTLNNKGFASHATFEQSEAARDQGVAGVKAAQAAYDAASDNVDVTKAQQAEATAQLAELKTQLAKAERDLEFASVRAPVDGIFSNRLINVGDFVSVGQRLGNVVPLDDVFIDANFKETQLKRVRPGQPVTISVDAYGHRKFEGYVESISPAAGSVFTLLPPDNATGNFTKIVQRVPVRIRVPKTVARENLLRAGMSVYATVDTNKGAEDADDTADLDSPMMIHPQ
;
A
#
# COMPACT_ATOMS: atom_id res chain seq x y z
N MET A 1 1.24 28.50 -55.30
CA MET A 1 0.19 29.33 -54.62
C MET A 1 0.11 28.88 -53.21
N ASP A 2 0.67 29.62 -52.48
CA ASP A 2 0.99 29.91 -51.09
C ASP A 2 -0.09 29.52 -50.12
N LYS A 3 0.24 28.58 -49.18
CA LYS A 3 -0.42 28.39 -47.91
C LYS A 3 0.43 27.50 -46.99
N ASN A 4 1.47 28.10 -46.43
CA ASN A 4 2.11 27.55 -45.25
C ASN A 4 2.60 28.73 -44.40
N ARG A 5 1.72 29.24 -43.52
CA ARG A 5 2.13 30.14 -42.41
C ARG A 5 2.10 29.31 -41.12
N ASP A 6 3.28 29.08 -40.62
CA ASP A 6 3.56 28.42 -39.35
C ASP A 6 2.88 29.14 -38.18
N PRO A 7 2.08 28.48 -37.37
CA PRO A 7 1.41 29.11 -36.22
C PRO A 7 2.39 29.56 -35.09
N GLY A 8 3.65 29.17 -35.15
CA GLY A 8 4.68 29.57 -34.18
C GLY A 8 5.13 31.03 -34.30
N ILE A 9 4.99 31.67 -35.47
CA ILE A 9 5.45 33.06 -35.69
C ILE A 9 4.43 34.06 -35.15
N ALA A 10 3.14 33.74 -35.18
CA ALA A 10 2.08 34.64 -34.65
C ALA A 10 2.13 34.76 -33.12
N LEU A 11 2.57 33.71 -32.39
CA LEU A 11 2.69 33.74 -30.92
C LEU A 11 3.90 34.56 -30.46
N ALA A 12 4.98 34.59 -31.25
CA ALA A 12 6.19 35.36 -30.92
C ALA A 12 6.00 36.89 -31.13
N GLU A 13 5.16 37.27 -32.08
CA GLU A 13 4.84 38.71 -32.30
C GLU A 13 3.91 39.25 -31.22
N THR A 14 2.93 38.48 -30.75
CA THR A 14 2.03 38.90 -29.66
C THR A 14 2.75 39.03 -28.31
N LEU A 15 3.74 38.17 -28.02
CA LEU A 15 4.57 38.29 -26.81
C LEU A 15 5.50 39.51 -26.86
N ARG A 16 6.06 39.86 -28.01
CA ARG A 16 6.88 41.08 -28.17
C ARG A 16 6.08 42.37 -28.04
N ALA A 17 4.85 42.39 -28.50
CA ALA A 17 3.96 43.55 -28.33
C ALA A 17 3.57 43.79 -26.86
N HIS A 18 3.41 42.71 -26.07
CA HIS A 18 3.05 42.85 -24.64
C HIS A 18 4.22 43.34 -23.77
N VAL A 19 5.47 42.95 -24.06
CA VAL A 19 6.67 43.42 -23.37
C VAL A 19 7.01 44.88 -23.68
N ALA A 20 6.64 45.39 -24.87
CA ALA A 20 6.91 46.78 -25.25
C ALA A 20 5.94 47.79 -24.60
N ASP A 21 4.77 47.38 -24.14
CA ASP A 21 3.79 48.25 -23.50
C ASP A 21 4.03 48.45 -21.98
N GLU A 22 4.75 47.49 -21.33
CA GLU A 22 5.06 47.57 -19.90
C GLU A 22 6.24 48.56 -19.61
N SER A 23 7.05 48.92 -20.60
CA SER A 23 8.16 49.87 -20.46
C SER A 23 7.74 51.36 -20.46
N LYS A 24 6.45 51.67 -20.63
CA LYS A 24 5.91 53.04 -20.66
C LYS A 24 5.20 53.49 -19.38
N ARG A 25 5.19 52.71 -18.33
CA ARG A 25 4.66 53.15 -17.02
C ARG A 25 5.68 53.99 -16.31
N ARG A 26 5.35 55.27 -16.10
CA ARG A 26 6.16 56.24 -15.33
C ARG A 26 6.42 55.71 -13.93
N PRO A 27 7.60 56.03 -13.34
CA PRO A 27 7.88 55.71 -11.94
C PRO A 27 6.90 56.46 -11.03
N VAL A 28 6.29 55.72 -10.12
CA VAL A 28 5.52 56.29 -9.02
C VAL A 28 6.53 56.93 -8.07
N GLU A 29 6.48 58.25 -7.97
CA GLU A 29 7.25 59.05 -7.07
C GLU A 29 6.83 58.76 -5.62
N VAL A 30 7.70 58.19 -4.84
CA VAL A 30 7.51 57.93 -3.39
C VAL A 30 7.76 59.27 -2.71
N PRO A 31 6.82 59.84 -1.93
CA PRO A 31 7.06 61.12 -1.22
C PRO A 31 8.07 60.89 -0.10
N GLU A 32 9.19 61.64 -0.15
CA GLU A 32 10.15 61.77 0.94
C GLU A 32 9.50 62.31 2.21
N PRO A 33 9.84 61.82 3.39
CA PRO A 33 9.35 62.39 4.65
C PRO A 33 9.98 63.73 4.88
N GLN A 34 9.16 64.80 4.91
CA GLN A 34 9.57 66.16 5.27
C GLN A 34 10.10 66.19 6.72
N VAL A 35 11.36 66.48 6.85
CA VAL A 35 12.01 66.81 8.12
C VAL A 35 11.63 68.26 8.48
N LYS A 36 10.88 68.44 9.55
CA LYS A 36 10.51 69.72 10.13
C LYS A 36 11.75 70.33 10.78
N PRO A 37 12.11 71.60 10.45
CA PRO A 37 13.30 72.22 11.04
C PRO A 37 13.10 72.53 12.52
N ALA A 38 14.15 72.32 13.31
CA ALA A 38 14.24 72.67 14.73
C ALA A 38 14.26 74.20 14.89
N PRO A 39 13.60 74.74 15.91
CA PRO A 39 13.68 76.16 16.19
C PRO A 39 15.01 76.55 16.86
N ALA A 40 15.53 77.72 16.44
CA ALA A 40 16.75 78.31 16.89
C ALA A 40 16.73 78.73 18.39
N PRO A 41 17.91 78.82 19.06
CA PRO A 41 17.96 79.17 20.49
C PRO A 41 17.73 80.64 20.76
N ALA A 42 16.84 80.94 21.68
CA ALA A 42 16.60 82.33 22.17
C ALA A 42 17.61 82.62 23.32
N ALA A 43 18.06 83.88 23.30
CA ALA A 43 19.04 84.46 24.17
C ALA A 43 18.61 84.60 25.65
N PRO A 44 19.52 84.83 26.58
CA PRO A 44 19.25 84.71 28.02
C PRO A 44 18.61 86.01 28.59
N ALA A 45 17.62 85.86 29.44
CA ALA A 45 17.04 86.88 30.26
C ALA A 45 17.40 86.67 31.73
N ALA A 46 17.71 87.77 32.39
CA ALA A 46 18.31 87.91 33.71
C ALA A 46 17.47 87.45 34.91
N PRO A 47 17.98 87.48 36.13
CA PRO A 47 17.56 86.64 37.23
C PRO A 47 16.39 87.23 38.03
N ALA A 48 15.38 86.45 38.37
CA ALA A 48 14.38 86.78 39.33
C ALA A 48 14.46 85.89 40.58
N THR A 49 14.71 86.53 41.62
CA THR A 49 14.47 86.36 43.09
C THR A 49 13.97 84.98 43.55
N GLN A 50 14.76 84.40 44.44
CA GLN A 50 14.49 83.24 45.27
C GLN A 50 13.28 83.42 46.18
N THR A 51 12.27 82.59 46.05
CA THR A 51 11.35 82.29 47.17
C THR A 51 11.42 80.80 47.48
N SER A 52 11.93 80.54 48.65
CA SER A 52 12.04 79.24 49.23
C SER A 52 10.67 78.66 49.57
N PRO A 53 10.31 77.47 49.12
CA PRO A 53 9.16 76.78 49.69
C PRO A 53 9.65 75.67 50.63
N ALA A 54 8.94 75.59 51.71
CA ALA A 54 9.11 74.69 52.84
C ALA A 54 9.27 73.21 52.46
N ALA A 55 10.11 72.53 53.17
CA ALA A 55 10.37 71.05 53.06
C ALA A 55 9.10 70.21 53.23
N PRO A 56 8.76 69.34 52.29
CA PRO A 56 7.73 68.32 52.53
C PRO A 56 8.35 67.18 53.33
N LYS A 57 7.62 66.78 54.32
CA LYS A 57 7.92 65.61 55.21
C LYS A 57 8.14 64.35 54.41
N ALA A 58 9.40 64.02 54.18
CA ALA A 58 9.91 62.89 53.35
C ALA A 58 9.96 61.55 54.15
N GLY A 59 8.93 61.20 54.87
CA GLY A 59 8.92 59.97 55.65
C GLY A 59 8.06 58.83 55.03
N LYS A 60 6.88 59.10 54.55
CA LYS A 60 5.94 58.06 54.16
C LYS A 60 6.06 57.62 52.69
N ARG A 61 6.50 58.49 51.74
CA ARG A 61 6.67 58.16 50.34
C ARG A 61 7.81 57.17 50.07
N LYS A 62 8.90 57.26 50.83
CA LYS A 62 10.03 56.31 50.69
C LYS A 62 9.66 54.93 51.16
N PHE A 63 8.88 54.79 52.23
CA PHE A 63 8.41 53.47 52.73
C PHE A 63 7.42 52.85 51.76
N VAL A 64 6.50 53.62 51.13
CA VAL A 64 5.60 53.11 50.08
C VAL A 64 6.38 52.66 48.84
N LEU A 65 7.40 53.43 48.43
CA LEU A 65 8.26 53.09 47.28
C LEU A 65 9.08 51.83 47.59
N PHE A 66 9.66 51.71 48.79
CA PHE A 66 10.41 50.50 49.21
C PHE A 66 9.45 49.29 49.37
N GLY A 67 8.23 49.47 49.87
CA GLY A 67 7.21 48.42 49.91
C GLY A 67 6.80 47.94 48.56
N PHE A 68 6.59 48.84 47.57
CA PHE A 68 6.30 48.48 46.19
C PHE A 68 7.47 47.75 45.50
N LEU A 69 8.71 48.22 45.75
CA LEU A 69 9.89 47.60 45.18
C LEU A 69 10.14 46.18 45.79
N ALA A 70 9.88 46.03 47.09
CA ALA A 70 9.95 44.73 47.76
C ALA A 70 8.88 43.76 47.25
N LEU A 71 7.65 44.22 46.97
CA LEU A 71 6.59 43.41 46.39
C LEU A 71 6.93 42.99 44.95
N LEU A 72 7.50 43.89 44.18
CA LEU A 72 7.95 43.62 42.81
C LEU A 72 9.13 42.61 42.77
N ALA A 73 10.07 42.74 43.73
CA ALA A 73 11.16 41.79 43.90
C ALA A 73 10.65 40.41 44.33
N LEU A 74 9.66 40.33 45.23
CA LEU A 74 9.03 39.10 45.67
C LEU A 74 8.25 38.43 44.52
N ALA A 75 7.54 39.22 43.72
CA ALA A 75 6.84 38.74 42.50
C ALA A 75 7.85 38.21 41.46
N ALA A 76 8.95 38.93 41.23
CA ALA A 76 10.02 38.49 40.34
C ALA A 76 10.72 37.21 40.82
N ALA A 77 10.99 37.12 42.13
CA ALA A 77 11.54 35.91 42.75
C ALA A 77 10.58 34.72 42.62
N SER A 78 9.30 34.93 42.92
CA SER A 78 8.26 33.89 42.76
C SER A 78 8.12 33.43 41.32
N TYR A 79 8.11 34.39 40.37
CA TYR A 79 8.11 34.06 38.93
C TYR A 79 9.37 33.31 38.51
N GLY A 80 10.53 33.75 39.03
CA GLY A 80 11.82 33.07 38.77
C GLY A 80 11.83 31.63 39.28
N VAL A 81 11.34 31.40 40.49
CA VAL A 81 11.18 30.06 41.10
C VAL A 81 10.20 29.23 40.27
N TYR A 82 9.05 29.79 39.90
CA TYR A 82 8.09 29.10 39.05
C TYR A 82 8.68 28.70 37.68
N TYR A 83 9.42 29.64 37.06
CA TYR A 83 10.08 29.40 35.74
C TYR A 83 11.15 28.29 35.86
N VAL A 84 11.95 28.28 36.89
CA VAL A 84 13.01 27.28 37.12
C VAL A 84 12.44 25.91 37.49
N LEU A 85 11.36 25.83 38.25
CA LEU A 85 10.78 24.56 38.72
C LEU A 85 9.80 23.98 37.70
N VAL A 86 9.11 24.80 36.90
CA VAL A 86 8.02 24.36 36.03
C VAL A 86 8.26 24.78 34.59
N GLY A 87 8.44 26.10 34.33
CA GLY A 87 8.40 26.66 32.99
C GLY A 87 9.46 26.10 32.01
N ARG A 88 10.64 25.81 32.57
CA ARG A 88 11.77 25.32 31.72
C ARG A 88 11.60 23.89 31.21
N PHE A 89 10.62 23.13 31.73
CA PHE A 89 10.39 21.76 31.35
C PHE A 89 9.35 21.63 30.22
N TYR A 90 8.58 22.67 29.95
CA TYR A 90 7.66 22.70 28.84
C TYR A 90 8.32 23.19 27.56
N ILE A 91 8.38 22.32 26.59
CA ILE A 91 8.93 22.63 25.25
C ILE A 91 7.79 22.64 24.26
N SER A 92 7.51 23.78 23.65
CA SER A 92 6.41 23.93 22.69
C SER A 92 6.90 24.25 21.28
N THR A 93 6.12 23.82 20.31
CA THR A 93 6.25 24.19 18.90
C THR A 93 4.88 24.50 18.32
N ASP A 94 4.83 25.51 17.45
CA ASP A 94 3.69 25.92 16.63
C ASP A 94 3.73 25.32 15.23
N ASP A 95 4.86 24.68 14.86
CA ASP A 95 5.06 24.02 13.58
C ASP A 95 4.75 22.52 13.74
N ALA A 96 3.48 22.20 13.95
CA ALA A 96 3.02 20.85 14.11
C ALA A 96 1.71 20.64 13.33
N TYR A 97 1.60 19.49 12.66
CA TYR A 97 0.47 19.16 11.79
C TYR A 97 -0.07 17.78 12.12
N VAL A 98 -1.38 17.69 12.15
CA VAL A 98 -2.07 16.38 12.21
C VAL A 98 -1.87 15.67 10.88
N ARG A 99 -1.43 14.43 10.92
CA ARG A 99 -1.30 13.55 9.76
C ARG A 99 -2.06 12.26 9.98
N ALA A 100 -2.42 11.60 8.89
CA ALA A 100 -2.99 10.26 8.89
C ALA A 100 -2.35 9.45 7.75
N ASN A 101 -2.30 8.14 7.92
CA ASN A 101 -1.84 7.22 6.87
C ASN A 101 -2.95 7.05 5.82
N ASN A 102 -3.06 8.04 4.92
CA ASN A 102 -4.09 8.04 3.89
C ASN A 102 -3.90 6.86 2.94
N THR A 103 -4.91 6.02 2.80
CA THR A 103 -4.91 4.93 1.83
C THR A 103 -5.53 5.40 0.53
N MET A 104 -4.74 5.34 -0.55
CA MET A 104 -5.18 5.71 -1.87
C MET A 104 -5.87 4.53 -2.55
N LEU A 105 -7.07 4.75 -3.07
CA LEU A 105 -7.80 3.79 -3.88
C LEU A 105 -7.37 3.94 -5.34
N GLY A 106 -6.84 2.87 -5.90
CA GLY A 106 -6.49 2.77 -7.32
C GLY A 106 -7.32 1.71 -8.03
N ALA A 107 -7.67 1.97 -9.29
CA ALA A 107 -8.32 0.98 -10.14
C ALA A 107 -7.34 -0.18 -10.44
N ARG A 108 -7.79 -1.41 -10.24
CA ARG A 108 -7.02 -2.62 -10.60
C ARG A 108 -7.40 -3.17 -11.96
N VAL A 109 -8.57 -2.78 -12.44
CA VAL A 109 -9.12 -3.13 -13.75
C VAL A 109 -9.63 -1.88 -14.44
N SER A 110 -9.72 -1.89 -15.77
CA SER A 110 -10.23 -0.77 -16.59
C SER A 110 -11.72 -0.92 -16.84
N GLY A 111 -12.41 0.19 -17.04
CA GLY A 111 -13.84 0.18 -17.40
C GLY A 111 -14.52 1.50 -17.04
N HIS A 112 -15.81 1.59 -17.31
CA HIS A 112 -16.62 2.74 -16.93
C HIS A 112 -17.11 2.62 -15.48
N ILE A 113 -17.17 3.73 -14.77
CA ILE A 113 -17.73 3.78 -13.42
C ILE A 113 -19.24 3.63 -13.51
N ALA A 114 -19.76 2.50 -13.04
CA ALA A 114 -21.19 2.21 -13.02
C ALA A 114 -21.91 2.89 -11.84
N ALA A 115 -21.27 2.91 -10.66
CA ALA A 115 -21.82 3.55 -9.47
C ALA A 115 -20.72 3.90 -8.46
N ILE A 116 -21.01 4.95 -7.67
CA ILE A 116 -20.23 5.31 -6.47
C ILE A 116 -21.22 5.22 -5.31
N VAL A 117 -21.00 4.27 -4.39
CA VAL A 117 -21.99 3.92 -3.36
C VAL A 117 -22.00 4.93 -2.21
N PRO A 118 -20.85 5.29 -1.58
CA PRO A 118 -20.82 6.29 -0.52
C PRO A 118 -20.79 7.71 -1.09
N GLY A 119 -21.39 8.64 -0.36
CA GLY A 119 -21.22 10.08 -0.62
C GLY A 119 -19.81 10.56 -0.32
N ASP A 120 -19.46 11.76 -0.80
CA ASP A 120 -18.19 12.39 -0.44
C ASP A 120 -18.14 12.66 1.06
N ASN A 121 -16.99 12.42 1.68
CA ASN A 121 -16.74 12.58 3.12
C ASN A 121 -17.64 11.70 4.02
N SER A 122 -18.11 10.56 3.53
CA SER A 122 -18.87 9.58 4.30
C SER A 122 -17.98 8.53 4.96
N LEU A 123 -18.43 8.01 6.09
CA LEU A 123 -17.79 6.89 6.78
C LEU A 123 -17.97 5.62 5.95
N VAL A 124 -16.88 4.84 5.83
CA VAL A 124 -16.86 3.55 5.16
C VAL A 124 -16.13 2.53 6.03
N HIS A 125 -16.57 1.28 5.95
CA HIS A 125 -15.98 0.17 6.69
C HIS A 125 -15.07 -0.68 5.80
N ALA A 126 -14.07 -1.30 6.39
CA ALA A 126 -13.17 -2.21 5.69
C ALA A 126 -13.98 -3.33 4.98
N GLY A 127 -13.69 -3.55 3.69
CA GLY A 127 -14.43 -4.49 2.83
C GLY A 127 -15.70 -3.93 2.18
N GLU A 128 -16.19 -2.76 2.59
CA GLU A 128 -17.35 -2.10 1.97
C GLU A 128 -17.04 -1.68 0.53
N VAL A 129 -18.01 -1.87 -0.38
CA VAL A 129 -17.87 -1.45 -1.78
C VAL A 129 -18.05 0.05 -1.89
N ILE A 130 -16.99 0.73 -2.33
CA ILE A 130 -16.99 2.18 -2.54
C ILE A 130 -17.36 2.52 -3.98
N ILE A 131 -16.74 1.84 -4.96
CA ILE A 131 -16.90 2.15 -6.37
C ILE A 131 -17.18 0.85 -7.11
N ARG A 132 -18.14 0.88 -8.03
CA ARG A 132 -18.41 -0.21 -8.97
C ARG A 132 -18.01 0.24 -10.36
N ILE A 133 -17.09 -0.50 -10.95
CA ILE A 133 -16.77 -0.45 -12.37
C ILE A 133 -17.74 -1.36 -13.09
N ASP A 134 -18.10 -1.06 -14.32
CA ASP A 134 -18.96 -1.93 -15.14
C ASP A 134 -18.34 -3.33 -15.22
N ASP A 135 -19.08 -4.31 -14.75
CA ASP A 135 -18.64 -5.69 -14.59
C ASP A 135 -19.15 -6.62 -15.72
N GLY A 136 -19.84 -6.06 -16.72
CA GLY A 136 -20.46 -6.84 -17.80
C GLY A 136 -19.46 -7.71 -18.55
N ASP A 137 -18.37 -7.12 -19.02
CA ASP A 137 -17.32 -7.83 -19.79
C ASP A 137 -16.60 -8.86 -18.91
N TYR A 138 -16.39 -8.57 -17.63
CA TYR A 138 -15.74 -9.47 -16.68
C TYR A 138 -16.62 -10.69 -16.36
N LYS A 139 -17.95 -10.53 -16.24
CA LYS A 139 -18.90 -11.63 -16.10
C LYS A 139 -18.88 -12.54 -17.31
N ILE A 140 -18.90 -11.97 -18.51
CA ILE A 140 -18.78 -12.72 -19.76
C ILE A 140 -17.48 -13.52 -19.82
N ALA A 141 -16.35 -12.92 -19.38
CA ALA A 141 -15.07 -13.60 -19.34
C ALA A 141 -15.05 -14.79 -18.36
N VAL A 142 -15.68 -14.65 -17.19
CA VAL A 142 -15.86 -15.74 -16.22
C VAL A 142 -16.71 -16.86 -16.82
N ASP A 143 -17.85 -16.54 -17.44
CA ASP A 143 -18.75 -17.55 -18.03
C ASP A 143 -18.10 -18.25 -19.23
N ALA A 144 -17.31 -17.53 -20.04
CA ALA A 144 -16.53 -18.11 -21.11
C ALA A 144 -15.47 -19.09 -20.58
N ALA A 145 -14.78 -18.74 -19.48
CA ALA A 145 -13.80 -19.63 -18.84
C ALA A 145 -14.47 -20.89 -18.27
N ARG A 146 -15.63 -20.76 -17.62
CA ARG A 146 -16.41 -21.89 -17.12
C ARG A 146 -16.87 -22.83 -18.23
N THR A 147 -17.31 -22.29 -19.36
CA THR A 147 -17.71 -23.08 -20.53
C THR A 147 -16.54 -23.87 -21.11
N ARG A 148 -15.33 -23.28 -21.17
CA ARG A 148 -14.11 -23.98 -21.59
C ARG A 148 -13.76 -25.14 -20.67
N ILE A 149 -13.87 -24.96 -19.35
CA ILE A 149 -13.66 -26.02 -18.39
C ILE A 149 -14.65 -27.17 -18.61
N ALA A 150 -15.94 -26.87 -18.74
CA ALA A 150 -16.96 -27.90 -18.99
C ALA A 150 -16.69 -28.69 -20.29
N THR A 151 -16.23 -28.01 -21.35
CA THR A 151 -15.84 -28.65 -22.62
C THR A 151 -14.62 -29.58 -22.41
N GLN A 152 -13.63 -29.15 -21.64
CA GLN A 152 -12.44 -29.95 -21.37
C GLN A 152 -12.77 -31.17 -20.47
N GLU A 153 -13.65 -31.04 -19.49
CA GLU A 153 -14.13 -32.14 -18.65
C GLU A 153 -14.89 -33.18 -19.49
N ALA A 154 -15.72 -32.73 -20.44
CA ALA A 154 -16.38 -33.63 -21.39
C ALA A 154 -15.35 -34.38 -22.27
N THR A 155 -14.26 -33.69 -22.66
CA THR A 155 -13.16 -34.31 -23.43
C THR A 155 -12.45 -35.39 -22.61
N ILE A 156 -12.12 -35.12 -21.36
CA ILE A 156 -11.51 -36.12 -20.44
C ILE A 156 -12.42 -37.32 -20.25
N ALA A 157 -13.73 -37.09 -20.06
CA ALA A 157 -14.72 -38.16 -19.92
C ALA A 157 -14.81 -39.01 -21.22
N ARG A 158 -14.69 -38.38 -22.40
CA ARG A 158 -14.64 -39.13 -23.68
C ARG A 158 -13.41 -40.00 -23.79
N ILE A 159 -12.22 -39.46 -23.45
CA ILE A 159 -10.95 -40.20 -23.46
C ILE A 159 -11.02 -41.35 -22.46
N GLY A 160 -11.59 -41.12 -21.26
CA GLY A 160 -11.79 -42.19 -20.27
C GLY A 160 -12.62 -43.38 -20.80
N ARG A 161 -13.71 -43.10 -21.53
CA ARG A 161 -14.48 -44.15 -22.20
C ARG A 161 -13.71 -44.86 -23.30
N GLN A 162 -12.84 -44.12 -24.01
CA GLN A 162 -11.94 -44.74 -25.01
C GLN A 162 -10.92 -45.67 -24.40
N ILE A 163 -10.36 -45.33 -23.21
CA ILE A 163 -9.45 -46.21 -22.45
C ILE A 163 -10.18 -47.52 -22.11
N THR A 164 -11.41 -47.43 -21.57
CA THR A 164 -12.20 -48.66 -21.22
C THR A 164 -12.43 -49.52 -22.45
N ALA A 165 -12.73 -48.95 -23.62
CA ALA A 165 -12.87 -49.71 -24.86
C ALA A 165 -11.58 -50.40 -25.30
N GLN A 166 -10.41 -49.74 -25.12
CA GLN A 166 -9.13 -50.35 -25.44
C GLN A 166 -8.68 -51.39 -24.41
N GLU A 167 -9.04 -51.23 -23.13
CA GLU A 167 -8.80 -52.26 -22.11
C GLU A 167 -9.58 -53.56 -22.45
N SER A 168 -10.77 -53.47 -22.98
CA SER A 168 -11.51 -54.66 -23.51
C SER A 168 -10.79 -55.30 -24.70
N ALA A 169 -10.11 -54.49 -25.56
CA ALA A 169 -9.30 -55.02 -26.65
C ALA A 169 -8.03 -55.76 -26.14
N VAL A 170 -7.44 -55.29 -25.05
CA VAL A 170 -6.33 -55.96 -24.36
C VAL A 170 -6.81 -57.31 -23.82
N GLU A 171 -7.95 -57.39 -23.15
CA GLU A 171 -8.51 -58.63 -22.64
C GLU A 171 -8.77 -59.63 -23.80
N GLN A 172 -9.28 -59.16 -24.93
CA GLN A 172 -9.45 -60.01 -26.13
C GLN A 172 -8.11 -60.54 -26.65
N ALA A 173 -7.07 -59.67 -26.74
CA ALA A 173 -5.71 -60.09 -27.17
C ALA A 173 -5.11 -61.08 -26.19
N GLN A 174 -5.30 -60.92 -24.90
CA GLN A 174 -4.87 -61.83 -23.85
C GLN A 174 -5.55 -63.20 -23.99
N ALA A 175 -6.85 -63.26 -24.25
CA ALA A 175 -7.55 -64.53 -24.51
C ALA A 175 -7.06 -65.23 -25.77
N ASN A 176 -6.70 -64.48 -26.82
CA ASN A 176 -6.08 -65.03 -28.04
C ASN A 176 -4.69 -65.59 -27.76
N LEU A 177 -3.88 -64.92 -26.95
CA LEU A 177 -2.59 -65.43 -26.52
C LEU A 177 -2.69 -66.72 -25.74
N ALA A 178 -3.61 -66.77 -24.76
CA ALA A 178 -3.87 -67.99 -24.01
C ALA A 178 -4.32 -69.18 -24.89
N SER A 179 -5.13 -68.89 -25.94
CA SER A 179 -5.52 -69.86 -26.95
C SER A 179 -4.35 -70.37 -27.78
N ALA A 180 -3.42 -69.44 -28.20
CA ALA A 180 -2.23 -69.81 -28.94
C ALA A 180 -1.26 -70.66 -28.07
N ASP A 181 -1.10 -70.30 -26.80
CA ASP A 181 -0.29 -71.10 -25.84
C ASP A 181 -0.87 -72.49 -25.64
N ALA A 182 -2.17 -72.66 -25.51
CA ALA A 182 -2.81 -73.93 -25.41
C ALA A 182 -2.58 -74.82 -26.69
N GLY A 183 -2.64 -74.11 -27.85
CA GLY A 183 -2.33 -74.70 -29.16
C GLY A 183 -0.87 -75.21 -29.25
N LEU A 184 0.07 -74.36 -28.85
CA LEU A 184 1.49 -74.74 -28.80
C LEU A 184 1.74 -75.93 -27.82
N LYS A 185 1.16 -75.88 -26.63
CA LYS A 185 1.24 -76.94 -25.64
C LYS A 185 0.76 -78.29 -26.23
N ARG A 186 -0.34 -78.29 -26.94
CA ARG A 186 -0.83 -79.53 -27.62
C ARG A 186 0.15 -80.01 -28.71
N ALA A 187 0.61 -79.06 -29.59
CA ALA A 187 1.56 -79.42 -30.62
C ALA A 187 2.90 -79.97 -30.07
N GLY A 188 3.35 -79.36 -28.93
CA GLY A 188 4.56 -79.86 -28.20
C GLY A 188 4.39 -81.23 -27.66
N LEU A 189 3.27 -81.60 -27.03
CA LEU A 189 2.96 -82.94 -26.56
C LEU A 189 2.87 -83.94 -27.70
N ASP A 190 2.35 -83.56 -28.86
CA ASP A 190 2.30 -84.41 -30.04
C ASP A 190 3.68 -84.62 -30.65
N TYR A 191 4.51 -83.54 -30.72
CA TYR A 191 5.90 -83.65 -31.17
C TYR A 191 6.70 -84.63 -30.25
N ASP A 192 6.66 -84.47 -28.94
CA ASP A 192 7.36 -85.36 -27.94
C ASP A 192 6.92 -86.78 -28.13
N ARG A 193 5.63 -87.05 -28.37
CA ARG A 193 5.09 -88.39 -28.62
C ARG A 193 5.66 -88.95 -29.95
N GLN A 194 5.60 -88.16 -31.06
CA GLN A 194 6.11 -88.60 -32.35
C GLN A 194 7.62 -88.87 -32.35
N GLN A 195 8.38 -87.99 -31.63
CA GLN A 195 9.81 -88.14 -31.44
C GLN A 195 10.14 -89.48 -30.73
N THR A 196 9.40 -89.85 -29.68
CA THR A 196 9.54 -91.05 -28.94
C THR A 196 9.21 -92.31 -29.82
N LEU A 197 8.15 -92.24 -30.62
CA LEU A 197 7.76 -93.33 -31.52
C LEU A 197 8.73 -93.50 -32.69
N ASN A 198 9.23 -92.42 -33.30
CA ASN A 198 10.21 -92.43 -34.35
C ASN A 198 11.54 -93.06 -33.88
N ASN A 199 12.02 -92.71 -32.66
CA ASN A 199 13.23 -93.23 -32.06
C ASN A 199 13.10 -94.73 -31.79
N LYS A 200 11.89 -95.26 -31.62
CA LYS A 200 11.57 -96.66 -31.45
C LYS A 200 11.27 -97.43 -32.74
N GLY A 201 11.28 -96.70 -33.89
CA GLY A 201 10.98 -97.26 -35.20
C GLY A 201 9.48 -97.49 -35.51
N PHE A 202 8.57 -96.94 -34.70
CA PHE A 202 7.11 -97.07 -34.82
C PHE A 202 6.39 -95.97 -35.54
N ALA A 203 7.13 -94.84 -35.91
CA ALA A 203 6.58 -93.72 -36.68
C ALA A 203 7.39 -93.49 -37.93
N SER A 204 6.80 -92.92 -39.01
CA SER A 204 7.53 -92.51 -40.20
C SER A 204 8.24 -91.18 -39.99
N HIS A 205 9.35 -90.95 -40.69
CA HIS A 205 10.05 -89.65 -40.67
C HIS A 205 9.13 -88.52 -41.11
N ALA A 206 8.24 -88.73 -42.09
CA ALA A 206 7.28 -87.68 -42.56
C ALA A 206 6.32 -87.25 -41.47
N THR A 207 5.81 -88.16 -40.59
CA THR A 207 4.90 -87.78 -39.49
C THR A 207 5.66 -87.06 -38.38
N PHE A 208 6.92 -87.39 -38.14
CA PHE A 208 7.80 -86.65 -37.19
C PHE A 208 8.03 -85.19 -37.67
N GLU A 209 8.50 -85.02 -38.94
CA GLU A 209 8.74 -83.73 -39.57
C GLU A 209 7.48 -82.87 -39.60
N GLN A 210 6.30 -83.46 -39.83
CA GLN A 210 5.00 -82.81 -39.76
C GLN A 210 4.70 -82.28 -38.35
N SER A 211 5.02 -83.10 -37.29
CA SER A 211 4.81 -82.67 -35.89
C SER A 211 5.77 -81.61 -35.47
N GLU A 212 7.02 -81.58 -35.99
CA GLU A 212 8.02 -80.53 -35.78
C GLU A 212 7.56 -79.24 -36.41
N ALA A 213 7.13 -79.30 -37.65
CA ALA A 213 6.60 -78.11 -38.35
C ALA A 213 5.36 -77.50 -37.62
N ALA A 214 4.49 -78.40 -37.09
CA ALA A 214 3.29 -77.97 -36.32
C ALA A 214 3.69 -77.29 -34.98
N ARG A 215 4.73 -77.80 -34.28
CA ARG A 215 5.25 -77.16 -33.07
C ARG A 215 5.88 -75.79 -33.38
N ASP A 216 6.67 -75.68 -34.45
CA ASP A 216 7.33 -74.45 -34.88
C ASP A 216 6.33 -73.42 -35.35
N GLN A 217 5.27 -73.87 -36.02
CA GLN A 217 4.14 -73.01 -36.34
C GLN A 217 3.39 -72.53 -35.07
N GLY A 218 3.24 -73.35 -34.05
CA GLY A 218 2.72 -72.98 -32.72
C GLY A 218 3.56 -71.94 -32.04
N VAL A 219 4.90 -72.07 -32.04
CA VAL A 219 5.83 -71.08 -31.50
C VAL A 219 5.68 -69.74 -32.18
N ALA A 220 5.63 -69.73 -33.52
CA ALA A 220 5.40 -68.53 -34.28
C ALA A 220 4.03 -67.86 -33.98
N GLY A 221 2.99 -68.72 -33.80
CA GLY A 221 1.65 -68.28 -33.43
C GLY A 221 1.58 -67.58 -32.06
N VAL A 222 2.25 -68.17 -31.04
CA VAL A 222 2.34 -67.55 -29.70
C VAL A 222 3.06 -66.21 -29.78
N LYS A 223 4.18 -66.15 -30.50
CA LYS A 223 4.96 -64.92 -30.69
C LYS A 223 4.13 -63.81 -31.37
N ALA A 224 3.34 -64.16 -32.38
CA ALA A 224 2.44 -63.26 -33.06
C ALA A 224 1.31 -62.78 -32.12
N ALA A 225 0.72 -63.66 -31.32
CA ALA A 225 -0.32 -63.31 -30.36
C ALA A 225 0.24 -62.46 -29.21
N GLN A 226 1.47 -62.71 -28.75
CA GLN A 226 2.15 -61.87 -27.76
C GLN A 226 2.38 -60.46 -28.31
N ALA A 227 2.88 -60.31 -29.51
CA ALA A 227 3.09 -59.02 -30.14
C ALA A 227 1.75 -58.23 -30.30
N ALA A 228 0.65 -58.94 -30.58
CA ALA A 228 -0.67 -58.33 -30.66
C ALA A 228 -1.18 -57.84 -29.27
N TYR A 229 -0.92 -58.62 -28.21
CA TYR A 229 -1.20 -58.25 -26.83
C TYR A 229 -0.40 -57.00 -26.42
N ASP A 230 0.91 -57.01 -26.66
CA ASP A 230 1.80 -55.89 -26.35
C ASP A 230 1.35 -54.60 -27.08
N ALA A 231 1.03 -54.69 -28.35
CA ALA A 231 0.54 -53.57 -29.14
C ALA A 231 -0.82 -53.04 -28.62
N ALA A 232 -1.72 -53.92 -28.16
CA ALA A 232 -2.98 -53.49 -27.54
C ALA A 232 -2.72 -52.78 -26.19
N SER A 233 -1.80 -53.28 -25.38
CA SER A 233 -1.37 -52.68 -24.11
C SER A 233 -0.77 -51.30 -24.34
N ASP A 234 0.16 -51.19 -25.29
CA ASP A 234 0.80 -49.89 -25.65
C ASP A 234 -0.23 -48.84 -26.09
N ASN A 235 -1.27 -49.25 -26.81
CA ASN A 235 -2.36 -48.35 -27.21
C ASN A 235 -3.16 -47.80 -26.01
N VAL A 236 -3.35 -48.62 -24.95
CA VAL A 236 -3.95 -48.16 -23.69
C VAL A 236 -3.06 -47.10 -23.03
N ASP A 237 -1.75 -47.35 -22.98
CA ASP A 237 -0.79 -46.44 -22.34
C ASP A 237 -0.71 -45.11 -23.10
N VAL A 238 -0.72 -45.11 -24.43
CA VAL A 238 -0.80 -43.91 -25.25
C VAL A 238 -2.08 -43.12 -24.93
N THR A 239 -3.24 -43.78 -24.81
CA THR A 239 -4.51 -43.09 -24.52
C THR A 239 -4.56 -42.59 -23.08
N LYS A 240 -3.93 -43.30 -22.11
CA LYS A 240 -3.76 -42.78 -20.74
C LYS A 240 -2.87 -41.53 -20.71
N ALA A 241 -1.79 -41.51 -21.51
CA ALA A 241 -0.98 -40.32 -21.66
C ALA A 241 -1.79 -39.12 -22.23
N GLN A 242 -2.64 -39.39 -23.23
CA GLN A 242 -3.57 -38.34 -23.74
C GLN A 242 -4.56 -37.85 -22.68
N GLN A 243 -5.03 -38.75 -21.80
CA GLN A 243 -5.90 -38.35 -20.68
C GLN A 243 -5.13 -37.46 -19.67
N ALA A 244 -3.89 -37.80 -19.38
CA ALA A 244 -3.04 -37.00 -18.48
C ALA A 244 -2.76 -35.61 -19.07
N GLU A 245 -2.50 -35.52 -20.37
CA GLU A 245 -2.35 -34.22 -21.08
C GLU A 245 -3.62 -33.39 -20.99
N ALA A 246 -4.79 -33.98 -21.30
CA ALA A 246 -6.08 -33.30 -21.20
C ALA A 246 -6.40 -32.84 -19.76
N THR A 247 -5.96 -33.60 -18.76
CA THR A 247 -6.09 -33.25 -17.33
C THR A 247 -5.19 -32.07 -16.96
N ALA A 248 -3.95 -32.02 -17.47
CA ALA A 248 -3.05 -30.90 -17.28
C ALA A 248 -3.63 -29.62 -17.90
N GLN A 249 -4.22 -29.74 -19.09
CA GLN A 249 -4.89 -28.61 -19.76
C GLN A 249 -6.13 -28.11 -18.97
N LEU A 250 -6.85 -29.01 -18.29
CA LEU A 250 -7.94 -28.62 -17.37
C LEU A 250 -7.41 -27.78 -16.21
N ALA A 251 -6.24 -28.12 -15.65
CA ALA A 251 -5.64 -27.32 -14.58
C ALA A 251 -5.26 -25.92 -15.06
N GLU A 252 -4.78 -25.77 -16.28
CA GLU A 252 -4.51 -24.45 -16.90
C GLU A 252 -5.80 -23.63 -17.03
N LEU A 253 -6.87 -24.24 -17.55
CA LEU A 253 -8.18 -23.56 -17.71
C LEU A 253 -8.76 -23.13 -16.35
N LYS A 254 -8.59 -23.91 -15.29
CA LYS A 254 -8.98 -23.54 -13.93
C LYS A 254 -8.20 -22.31 -13.44
N THR A 255 -6.92 -22.19 -13.79
CA THR A 255 -6.12 -21.01 -13.46
C THR A 255 -6.61 -19.77 -14.23
N GLN A 256 -7.01 -19.96 -15.50
CA GLN A 256 -7.62 -18.88 -16.29
C GLN A 256 -8.96 -18.44 -15.69
N LEU A 257 -9.79 -19.36 -15.22
CA LEU A 257 -11.04 -19.03 -14.50
C LEU A 257 -10.75 -18.22 -13.24
N ALA A 258 -9.81 -18.68 -12.41
CA ALA A 258 -9.44 -17.97 -11.17
C ALA A 258 -8.95 -16.53 -11.45
N LYS A 259 -8.23 -16.33 -12.58
CA LYS A 259 -7.85 -14.99 -13.03
C LYS A 259 -9.06 -14.15 -13.39
N ALA A 260 -9.98 -14.68 -14.20
CA ALA A 260 -11.19 -13.96 -14.61
C ALA A 260 -12.11 -13.61 -13.42
N GLU A 261 -12.25 -14.52 -12.44
CA GLU A 261 -13.01 -14.29 -11.21
C GLU A 261 -12.35 -13.17 -10.36
N ARG A 262 -11.03 -13.14 -10.28
CA ARG A 262 -10.30 -12.07 -9.58
C ARG A 262 -10.44 -10.72 -10.29
N ASP A 263 -10.41 -10.69 -11.63
CA ASP A 263 -10.60 -9.47 -12.40
C ASP A 263 -12.04 -8.94 -12.22
N LEU A 264 -13.02 -9.83 -12.13
CA LEU A 264 -14.42 -9.49 -11.79
C LEU A 264 -14.54 -8.94 -10.35
N GLU A 265 -13.86 -9.55 -9.39
CA GLU A 265 -13.81 -9.03 -8.01
C GLU A 265 -13.24 -7.62 -7.96
N PHE A 266 -12.21 -7.33 -8.73
CA PHE A 266 -11.57 -6.02 -8.81
C PHE A 266 -12.45 -4.95 -9.48
N ALA A 267 -13.48 -5.32 -10.23
CA ALA A 267 -14.50 -4.39 -10.70
C ALA A 267 -15.29 -3.75 -9.54
N SER A 268 -15.29 -4.39 -8.36
CA SER A 268 -15.85 -3.84 -7.13
C SER A 268 -14.70 -3.33 -6.25
N VAL A 269 -14.43 -2.02 -6.31
CA VAL A 269 -13.39 -1.39 -5.48
C VAL A 269 -13.90 -1.26 -4.04
N ARG A 270 -13.20 -1.88 -3.10
CA ARG A 270 -13.56 -1.92 -1.68
C ARG A 270 -12.62 -1.08 -0.82
N ALA A 271 -13.15 -0.61 0.32
CA ALA A 271 -12.33 0.04 1.34
C ALA A 271 -11.33 -0.96 1.93
N PRO A 272 -10.03 -0.65 1.97
CA PRO A 272 -9.04 -1.53 2.61
C PRO A 272 -9.03 -1.40 4.13
N VAL A 273 -9.49 -0.27 4.68
CA VAL A 273 -9.50 0.08 6.10
C VAL A 273 -10.78 0.85 6.43
N ASP A 274 -11.15 0.88 7.72
CA ASP A 274 -12.19 1.76 8.22
C ASP A 274 -11.74 3.22 8.13
N GLY A 275 -12.61 4.11 7.67
CA GLY A 275 -12.23 5.51 7.54
C GLY A 275 -13.27 6.35 6.81
N ILE A 276 -12.87 7.55 6.42
CA ILE A 276 -13.70 8.47 5.64
C ILE A 276 -13.25 8.44 4.18
N PHE A 277 -14.17 8.12 3.27
CA PHE A 277 -13.93 8.26 1.84
C PHE A 277 -13.95 9.73 1.44
N SER A 278 -12.85 10.21 0.88
CA SER A 278 -12.66 11.61 0.52
C SER A 278 -11.78 11.79 -0.71
N ASN A 279 -11.67 13.03 -1.19
CA ASN A 279 -10.86 13.39 -2.36
C ASN A 279 -11.18 12.50 -3.58
N ARG A 280 -12.46 12.39 -3.90
CA ARG A 280 -12.95 11.68 -5.08
C ARG A 280 -12.48 12.38 -6.35
N LEU A 281 -11.81 11.63 -7.22
CA LEU A 281 -11.23 12.14 -8.48
C LEU A 281 -12.00 11.71 -9.72
N ILE A 282 -13.10 10.97 -9.55
CA ILE A 282 -13.88 10.35 -10.62
C ILE A 282 -15.37 10.59 -10.44
N ASN A 283 -16.13 10.48 -11.53
CA ASN A 283 -17.58 10.56 -11.54
C ASN A 283 -18.19 9.29 -12.16
N VAL A 284 -19.46 9.08 -11.93
CA VAL A 284 -20.22 8.02 -12.60
C VAL A 284 -20.22 8.28 -14.10
N GLY A 285 -19.92 7.26 -14.89
CA GLY A 285 -19.75 7.33 -16.34
C GLY A 285 -18.31 7.58 -16.82
N ASP A 286 -17.38 8.01 -15.94
CA ASP A 286 -15.98 8.17 -16.31
C ASP A 286 -15.34 6.82 -16.65
N PHE A 287 -14.43 6.82 -17.64
CA PHE A 287 -13.60 5.68 -17.94
C PHE A 287 -12.33 5.72 -17.10
N VAL A 288 -12.00 4.61 -16.44
CA VAL A 288 -10.78 4.46 -15.63
C VAL A 288 -9.86 3.41 -16.20
N SER A 289 -8.56 3.66 -16.08
CA SER A 289 -7.49 2.76 -16.49
C SER A 289 -6.84 2.11 -15.26
N VAL A 290 -6.17 0.97 -15.46
CA VAL A 290 -5.42 0.28 -14.40
C VAL A 290 -4.37 1.22 -13.79
N GLY A 291 -4.32 1.31 -12.47
CA GLY A 291 -3.43 2.21 -11.71
C GLY A 291 -3.95 3.64 -11.55
N GLN A 292 -5.06 4.01 -12.17
CA GLN A 292 -5.65 5.35 -12.01
C GLN A 292 -6.16 5.54 -10.58
N ARG A 293 -5.90 6.72 -10.02
CA ARG A 293 -6.38 7.12 -8.69
C ARG A 293 -7.87 7.41 -8.75
N LEU A 294 -8.61 6.84 -7.81
CA LEU A 294 -10.07 6.98 -7.73
C LEU A 294 -10.49 7.93 -6.59
N GLY A 295 -9.81 7.85 -5.47
CA GLY A 295 -10.06 8.62 -4.26
C GLY A 295 -9.17 8.15 -3.13
N ASN A 296 -9.43 8.63 -1.92
CA ASN A 296 -8.68 8.27 -0.72
C ASN A 296 -9.62 7.78 0.38
N VAL A 297 -9.16 6.83 1.20
CA VAL A 297 -9.77 6.52 2.50
C VAL A 297 -8.81 7.01 3.57
N VAL A 298 -9.31 7.92 4.41
CA VAL A 298 -8.56 8.47 5.54
C VAL A 298 -8.99 7.73 6.80
N PRO A 299 -8.11 6.92 7.41
CA PRO A 299 -8.44 6.23 8.65
C PRO A 299 -8.63 7.23 9.78
N LEU A 300 -9.63 6.99 10.64
CA LEU A 300 -9.91 7.85 11.79
C LEU A 300 -9.06 7.47 13.02
N ASP A 301 -8.69 6.21 13.12
CA ASP A 301 -8.01 5.65 14.30
C ASP A 301 -6.48 5.78 14.24
N ASP A 302 -5.92 6.13 13.07
CA ASP A 302 -4.48 6.17 12.83
C ASP A 302 -4.03 7.60 12.48
N VAL A 303 -4.38 8.54 13.37
CA VAL A 303 -3.90 9.92 13.30
C VAL A 303 -2.70 10.11 14.21
N PHE A 304 -1.72 10.82 13.74
CA PHE A 304 -0.52 11.21 14.49
C PHE A 304 -0.17 12.67 14.20
N ILE A 305 0.73 13.22 14.96
CA ILE A 305 1.16 14.60 14.77
C ILE A 305 2.66 14.60 14.45
N ASP A 306 3.01 15.23 13.35
CA ASP A 306 4.38 15.56 13.00
C ASP A 306 4.66 16.97 13.53
N ALA A 307 5.42 17.06 14.62
CA ALA A 307 5.78 18.30 15.27
C ALA A 307 7.27 18.63 15.01
N ASN A 308 7.53 19.78 14.40
CA ASN A 308 8.88 20.20 14.03
C ASN A 308 9.48 21.03 15.16
N PHE A 309 10.35 20.42 15.95
CA PHE A 309 11.08 21.12 17.02
C PHE A 309 12.43 21.65 16.54
N LYS A 310 12.86 22.79 17.07
CA LYS A 310 14.21 23.30 16.82
C LYS A 310 15.25 22.34 17.38
N GLU A 311 16.36 22.14 16.69
CA GLU A 311 17.50 21.31 17.15
C GLU A 311 17.90 21.60 18.61
N THR A 312 17.88 22.90 19.00
CA THR A 312 18.21 23.33 20.35
C THR A 312 17.23 22.86 21.44
N GLN A 313 15.99 22.55 21.07
CA GLN A 313 14.94 22.09 21.97
C GLN A 313 15.00 20.58 22.21
N LEU A 314 15.57 19.79 21.29
CA LEU A 314 15.58 18.33 21.34
C LEU A 314 16.44 17.75 22.48
N LYS A 315 17.30 18.56 23.12
CA LYS A 315 18.21 18.07 24.18
C LYS A 315 17.49 17.29 25.29
N ARG A 316 16.23 17.64 25.57
CA ARG A 316 15.42 17.07 26.66
C ARG A 316 14.23 16.23 26.19
N VAL A 317 13.90 16.28 24.91
CA VAL A 317 12.78 15.49 24.36
C VAL A 317 13.21 14.03 24.23
N ARG A 318 12.40 13.13 24.73
CA ARG A 318 12.62 11.68 24.69
C ARG A 318 11.32 10.97 24.29
N PRO A 319 11.40 9.80 23.60
CA PRO A 319 10.24 8.94 23.37
C PRO A 319 9.54 8.59 24.70
N GLY A 320 8.21 8.48 24.67
CA GLY A 320 7.37 8.17 25.83
C GLY A 320 6.92 9.39 26.66
N GLN A 321 7.47 10.57 26.44
CA GLN A 321 7.07 11.77 27.19
C GLN A 321 5.66 12.23 26.81
N PRO A 322 4.82 12.68 27.76
CA PRO A 322 3.48 13.18 27.50
C PRO A 322 3.54 14.53 26.76
N VAL A 323 2.59 14.68 25.84
CA VAL A 323 2.45 15.88 25.02
C VAL A 323 1.04 16.41 25.13
N THR A 324 0.92 17.69 25.44
CA THR A 324 -0.36 18.41 25.36
C THR A 324 -0.50 19.02 23.96
N ILE A 325 -1.58 18.67 23.29
CA ILE A 325 -1.90 19.11 21.93
C ILE A 325 -3.06 20.10 22.03
N SER A 326 -2.91 21.28 21.45
CA SER A 326 -3.96 22.29 21.33
C SER A 326 -4.19 22.60 19.85
N VAL A 327 -5.46 22.58 19.44
CA VAL A 327 -5.87 22.83 18.04
C VAL A 327 -6.57 24.18 18.01
N ASP A 328 -6.17 25.06 17.11
CA ASP A 328 -6.75 26.39 16.99
C ASP A 328 -8.25 26.37 16.71
N ALA A 329 -8.72 25.37 15.95
CA ALA A 329 -10.13 25.21 15.61
C ALA A 329 -11.04 24.94 16.83
N TYR A 330 -10.50 24.45 17.95
CA TYR A 330 -11.28 24.04 19.13
C TYR A 330 -10.98 24.87 20.39
N GLY A 331 -10.28 25.98 20.22
CA GLY A 331 -10.02 26.96 21.27
C GLY A 331 -9.31 26.37 22.49
N HIS A 332 -10.04 26.22 23.62
CA HIS A 332 -9.44 25.78 24.89
C HIS A 332 -9.35 24.27 25.09
N ARG A 333 -9.81 23.46 24.13
CA ARG A 333 -9.75 22.01 24.23
C ARG A 333 -8.32 21.52 24.02
N LYS A 334 -7.85 20.76 25.00
CA LYS A 334 -6.52 20.13 24.96
C LYS A 334 -6.68 18.62 24.77
N PHE A 335 -5.83 18.06 23.94
CA PHE A 335 -5.74 16.62 23.72
C PHE A 335 -4.41 16.12 24.27
N GLU A 336 -4.39 14.90 24.75
CA GLU A 336 -3.19 14.25 25.23
C GLU A 336 -2.61 13.35 24.14
N GLY A 337 -1.28 13.33 24.06
CA GLY A 337 -0.52 12.46 23.19
C GLY A 337 0.82 12.13 23.83
N TYR A 338 1.62 11.29 23.17
CA TYR A 338 2.93 10.86 23.63
C TYR A 338 3.95 10.96 22.51
N VAL A 339 5.19 11.32 22.84
CA VAL A 339 6.30 11.29 21.90
C VAL A 339 6.55 9.84 21.49
N GLU A 340 6.28 9.50 20.22
CA GLU A 340 6.52 8.17 19.68
C GLU A 340 7.98 8.00 19.27
N SER A 341 8.46 8.92 18.43
CA SER A 341 9.81 8.84 17.89
C SER A 341 10.33 10.23 17.47
N ILE A 342 11.65 10.34 17.41
CA ILE A 342 12.36 11.52 16.93
C ILE A 342 13.03 11.14 15.61
N SER A 343 12.83 11.95 14.57
CA SER A 343 13.46 11.71 13.26
C SER A 343 14.98 11.68 13.37
N PRO A 344 15.66 10.76 12.70
CA PRO A 344 17.14 10.70 12.71
C PRO A 344 17.79 11.84 11.93
N ALA A 345 17.03 12.63 11.15
CA ALA A 345 17.54 13.72 10.35
C ALA A 345 16.61 14.93 10.39
N ALA A 346 17.18 16.11 10.16
CA ALA A 346 16.44 17.36 10.02
C ALA A 346 15.53 17.32 8.77
N GLY A 347 14.41 18.02 8.81
CA GLY A 347 13.47 18.06 7.69
C GLY A 347 14.07 18.54 6.37
N SER A 348 15.06 19.41 6.42
CA SER A 348 15.79 19.91 5.25
C SER A 348 16.57 18.82 4.47
N VAL A 349 16.96 17.72 5.11
CA VAL A 349 17.66 16.60 4.47
C VAL A 349 16.72 15.78 3.58
N PHE A 350 15.42 15.76 3.90
CA PHE A 350 14.41 14.99 3.17
C PHE A 350 13.64 15.80 2.12
N THR A 351 14.00 17.09 1.93
CA THR A 351 13.37 17.91 0.89
C THR A 351 14.03 17.67 -0.46
N LEU A 352 13.22 17.67 -1.53
CA LEU A 352 13.68 17.49 -2.93
C LEU A 352 14.69 18.59 -3.36
N LEU A 353 14.60 19.77 -2.75
CA LEU A 353 15.49 20.90 -2.99
C LEU A 353 16.09 21.31 -1.64
N PRO A 354 17.25 20.77 -1.26
CA PRO A 354 17.96 21.24 -0.07
C PRO A 354 18.23 22.73 -0.21
N PRO A 355 18.11 23.52 0.88
CA PRO A 355 18.48 24.93 0.84
C PRO A 355 19.98 25.04 0.61
N ASP A 356 20.38 25.33 -0.63
CA ASP A 356 21.76 25.56 -1.00
C ASP A 356 22.07 27.06 -0.87
N ASN A 357 23.07 27.40 -0.07
CA ASN A 357 23.52 28.77 0.07
C ASN A 357 24.39 29.15 -1.14
N ALA A 358 23.75 29.61 -2.23
CA ALA A 358 24.40 29.99 -3.48
C ALA A 358 25.43 31.15 -3.33
N THR A 359 25.53 31.79 -2.17
CA THR A 359 26.36 32.98 -1.94
C THR A 359 27.70 32.69 -1.23
N GLY A 360 28.05 31.43 -0.94
CA GLY A 360 29.33 31.06 -0.34
C GLY A 360 29.56 31.47 1.14
N ASN A 361 28.61 32.17 1.76
CA ASN A 361 28.66 32.52 3.18
C ASN A 361 27.88 31.46 3.99
N PHE A 362 28.60 30.68 4.78
CA PHE A 362 27.99 29.71 5.70
C PHE A 362 27.37 30.46 6.90
N THR A 363 26.05 30.58 6.88
CA THR A 363 25.28 31.06 8.03
C THR A 363 24.68 29.83 8.75
N LYS A 364 25.06 29.62 10.01
CA LYS A 364 24.48 28.56 10.84
C LYS A 364 23.00 28.87 11.12
N ILE A 365 22.11 28.16 10.45
CA ILE A 365 20.64 28.25 10.67
C ILE A 365 20.21 27.05 11.53
N VAL A 366 19.46 27.33 12.60
CA VAL A 366 18.89 26.27 13.47
C VAL A 366 17.93 25.42 12.65
N GLN A 367 18.26 24.16 12.52
CA GLN A 367 17.42 23.19 11.79
C GLN A 367 16.23 22.76 12.63
N ARG A 368 15.13 22.35 11.93
CA ARG A 368 13.97 21.72 12.56
C ARG A 368 14.02 20.21 12.35
N VAL A 369 13.73 19.48 13.41
CA VAL A 369 13.73 18.01 13.40
C VAL A 369 12.31 17.56 13.69
N PRO A 370 11.71 16.73 12.81
CA PRO A 370 10.38 16.18 13.04
C PRO A 370 10.38 15.22 14.24
N VAL A 371 9.40 15.40 15.09
CA VAL A 371 9.09 14.50 16.20
C VAL A 371 7.67 13.98 15.98
N ARG A 372 7.53 12.66 15.91
CA ARG A 372 6.23 12.02 15.77
C ARG A 372 5.59 11.89 17.15
N ILE A 373 4.37 12.36 17.26
CA ILE A 373 3.56 12.30 18.47
C ILE A 373 2.38 11.37 18.18
N ARG A 374 2.27 10.31 18.93
CA ARG A 374 1.16 9.37 18.87
C ARG A 374 -0.04 9.95 19.60
N VAL A 375 -1.21 9.87 18.98
CA VAL A 375 -2.49 10.23 19.58
C VAL A 375 -3.18 8.94 20.01
N PRO A 376 -3.65 8.81 21.28
CA PRO A 376 -4.41 7.65 21.73
C PRO A 376 -5.67 7.44 20.87
N LYS A 377 -6.01 6.19 20.59
CA LYS A 377 -7.17 5.84 19.76
C LYS A 377 -8.49 6.37 20.30
N THR A 378 -8.61 6.49 21.62
CA THR A 378 -9.77 7.09 22.29
C THR A 378 -9.99 8.54 21.86
N VAL A 379 -8.91 9.31 21.74
CA VAL A 379 -8.93 10.71 21.28
C VAL A 379 -9.13 10.79 19.75
N ALA A 380 -8.49 9.89 19.00
CA ALA A 380 -8.60 9.83 17.54
C ALA A 380 -10.05 9.54 17.11
N ARG A 381 -10.76 8.63 17.79
CA ARG A 381 -12.16 8.26 17.50
C ARG A 381 -13.17 9.38 17.74
N GLU A 382 -12.82 10.42 18.48
CA GLU A 382 -13.68 11.60 18.59
C GLU A 382 -13.81 12.35 17.23
N ASN A 383 -13.00 12.02 16.24
CA ASN A 383 -12.97 12.59 14.89
C ASN A 383 -12.81 14.12 14.86
N LEU A 384 -12.17 14.67 15.88
CA LEU A 384 -11.88 16.10 15.99
C LEU A 384 -10.53 16.44 15.35
N LEU A 385 -9.54 15.53 15.42
CA LEU A 385 -8.23 15.71 14.84
C LEU A 385 -8.24 15.25 13.38
N ARG A 386 -8.37 16.21 12.46
CA ARG A 386 -8.38 15.91 11.03
C ARG A 386 -7.01 16.12 10.40
N ALA A 387 -6.60 15.22 9.53
CA ALA A 387 -5.35 15.35 8.78
C ALA A 387 -5.27 16.70 8.06
N GLY A 388 -4.14 17.39 8.21
CA GLY A 388 -3.91 18.73 7.67
C GLY A 388 -4.16 19.89 8.64
N MET A 389 -4.75 19.65 9.82
CA MET A 389 -4.90 20.69 10.84
C MET A 389 -3.56 21.07 11.45
N SER A 390 -3.35 22.39 11.65
CA SER A 390 -2.24 22.92 12.44
C SER A 390 -2.56 22.82 13.92
N VAL A 391 -1.56 22.47 14.72
CA VAL A 391 -1.69 22.29 16.17
C VAL A 391 -0.49 22.87 16.91
N TYR A 392 -0.69 23.23 18.15
CA TYR A 392 0.40 23.51 19.09
C TYR A 392 0.71 22.23 19.86
N ALA A 393 1.96 21.79 19.82
CA ALA A 393 2.43 20.65 20.59
C ALA A 393 3.34 21.11 21.71
N THR A 394 3.02 20.77 22.96
CA THR A 394 3.80 21.09 24.15
C THR A 394 4.21 19.80 24.86
N VAL A 395 5.50 19.49 24.83
CA VAL A 395 6.08 18.32 25.50
C VAL A 395 6.41 18.66 26.94
N ASP A 396 5.96 17.84 27.89
CA ASP A 396 6.37 17.90 29.29
C ASP A 396 7.61 17.01 29.49
N THR A 397 8.78 17.65 29.59
CA THR A 397 10.06 16.95 29.75
C THR A 397 10.39 16.63 31.22
N ASN A 398 9.52 16.96 32.17
CA ASN A 398 9.69 16.66 33.59
C ASN A 398 9.22 15.26 33.93
N LYS A 399 8.25 14.73 33.18
CA LYS A 399 7.75 13.37 33.36
C LYS A 399 8.63 12.42 32.57
N GLY A 400 9.12 11.37 33.23
CA GLY A 400 9.92 10.34 32.60
C GLY A 400 9.09 9.45 31.64
N ALA A 401 9.78 8.69 30.80
CA ALA A 401 9.13 7.73 29.88
C ALA A 401 8.44 6.56 30.61
N GLU A 402 8.77 6.33 31.89
CA GLU A 402 8.24 5.22 32.69
C GLU A 402 6.76 5.35 33.03
N ASP A 403 6.23 6.60 33.12
CA ASP A 403 4.81 6.83 33.39
C ASP A 403 3.87 6.61 32.19
N ALA A 404 4.42 6.39 31.00
CA ALA A 404 3.65 6.24 29.77
C ALA A 404 3.34 4.76 29.40
N ASP A 405 4.07 3.81 29.99
CA ASP A 405 3.96 2.38 29.63
C ASP A 405 2.71 1.73 30.24
N ASP A 406 2.21 2.24 31.37
CA ASP A 406 1.03 1.70 32.07
C ASP A 406 -0.30 1.97 31.31
N THR A 407 -0.32 2.93 30.38
CA THR A 407 -1.50 3.24 29.55
C THR A 407 -1.42 2.71 28.12
N ALA A 408 -0.23 2.30 27.65
CA ALA A 408 -0.01 1.78 26.31
C ALA A 408 -0.46 0.32 26.14
N ASP A 409 -0.54 -0.44 27.24
CA ASP A 409 -0.83 -1.90 27.22
C ASP A 409 -2.32 -2.23 26.99
N LEU A 410 -3.21 -1.24 27.05
CA LEU A 410 -4.65 -1.43 26.78
C LEU A 410 -5.00 -1.51 25.30
N ASP A 411 -4.07 -1.24 24.38
CA ASP A 411 -4.29 -1.18 22.94
C ASP A 411 -3.50 -2.24 22.12
N SER A 412 -2.76 -3.15 22.79
CA SER A 412 -2.07 -4.24 22.06
C SER A 412 -3.08 -5.30 21.62
N PRO A 413 -3.20 -5.59 20.30
CA PRO A 413 -3.98 -6.74 19.85
C PRO A 413 -3.31 -8.00 20.37
N MET A 414 -4.05 -8.82 21.11
CA MET A 414 -3.67 -10.16 21.54
C MET A 414 -3.13 -10.93 20.33
N MET A 415 -1.81 -11.12 20.25
CA MET A 415 -1.20 -12.00 19.25
C MET A 415 -1.64 -13.43 19.57
N ILE A 416 -2.63 -13.91 18.83
CA ILE A 416 -2.97 -15.33 18.78
C ILE A 416 -1.84 -16.00 18.02
N HIS A 417 -0.95 -16.70 18.74
CA HIS A 417 -0.04 -17.65 18.12
C HIS A 417 -0.86 -18.84 17.59
N PRO A 418 -0.80 -19.16 16.28
CA PRO A 418 -1.33 -20.43 15.79
C PRO A 418 -0.40 -21.56 16.26
N GLN A 419 -0.96 -22.54 16.96
CA GLN A 419 -0.35 -23.86 17.17
C GLN A 419 -0.41 -24.70 15.89
#